data_e6ad5c250e5f0b9f527caee59d2b8f3f
#
_entry.id   e6ad5c250e5f0b9f527caee59d2b8f3f
#
_cell.length_a   1.000
_cell.length_b   1.000
_cell.length_c   1.000
_cell.angle_alpha   90.00
_cell.angle_beta   90.00
_cell.angle_gamma   90.00
#
_symmetry.space_group_name_H-M   'P 1'
#
loop_
_entity.id
_entity.type
_entity.pdbx_description
1 polymer ?
#
loop_
_entity_poly.entity_id
_entity_poly.type
_entity_poly.pdbx_seq_one_letter_code
_entity_poly.pdbx_strand_id
1 'polypeptide(L)'
;MENVRSYNVGASDYSKHKYQSWDFWLTFVLNPFDADLCKRILRTKATDTRLLDYQKIKHICGERLRQLEEGPDKWVSPKYVEKSHFEEMILDYSLLEDDKQLLENLLYLQNRKEAYKNMQNICDKRIAYLLS
;
A
#
# COMPACT_ATOMS: atom_id res chain seq x y z
N MET A 1 14.42 16.93 -22.28
CA MET A 1 14.59 16.61 -20.86
C MET A 1 14.22 15.15 -20.63
N GLU A 2 15.07 14.42 -19.94
CA GLU A 2 14.80 13.03 -19.64
C GLU A 2 13.65 12.89 -18.64
N ASN A 3 12.76 11.94 -18.89
CA ASN A 3 11.65 11.66 -17.99
C ASN A 3 12.16 10.83 -16.80
N VAL A 4 12.17 11.41 -15.59
CA VAL A 4 12.65 10.73 -14.39
C VAL A 4 11.88 9.44 -14.09
N ARG A 5 10.64 9.35 -14.55
CA ARG A 5 9.80 8.15 -14.32
C ARG A 5 10.25 6.96 -15.16
N SER A 6 11.01 7.17 -16.22
CA SER A 6 11.56 6.08 -17.00
C SER A 6 12.88 5.55 -16.45
N TYR A 7 13.42 6.18 -15.41
CA TYR A 7 14.70 5.82 -14.84
C TYR A 7 14.52 4.83 -13.69
N ASN A 8 15.16 3.67 -13.82
CA ASN A 8 15.14 2.65 -12.77
C ASN A 8 16.31 2.79 -11.84
N VAL A 9 16.01 2.82 -10.53
CA VAL A 9 17.02 2.84 -9.47
C VAL A 9 16.82 1.62 -8.59
N GLY A 10 17.82 0.78 -8.48
CA GLY A 10 17.76 -0.43 -7.67
C GLY A 10 17.09 -1.58 -8.37
N ALA A 11 16.59 -2.54 -7.58
CA ALA A 11 16.04 -3.80 -8.08
C ALA A 11 14.61 -3.68 -8.59
N SER A 12 13.89 -2.60 -8.27
CA SER A 12 12.49 -2.43 -8.66
C SER A 12 12.39 -1.69 -9.98
N ASP A 13 11.53 -2.19 -10.87
CA ASP A 13 11.36 -1.63 -12.20
C ASP A 13 10.11 -0.75 -12.24
N TYR A 14 10.19 0.44 -11.64
CA TYR A 14 9.06 1.37 -11.55
C TYR A 14 8.70 2.00 -12.89
N SER A 15 9.65 2.05 -13.84
CA SER A 15 9.41 2.70 -15.13
C SER A 15 8.38 1.94 -16.00
N LYS A 16 8.09 0.68 -15.67
CA LYS A 16 7.12 -0.14 -16.42
C LYS A 16 5.67 0.24 -16.13
N HIS A 17 5.41 0.94 -15.02
CA HIS A 17 4.05 1.30 -14.64
C HIS A 17 3.77 2.74 -15.03
N LYS A 18 2.59 2.97 -15.59
CA LYS A 18 2.11 4.33 -15.91
C LYS A 18 2.04 5.19 -14.65
N TYR A 19 1.55 4.60 -13.55
CA TYR A 19 1.49 5.25 -12.25
C TYR A 19 2.46 4.57 -11.31
N GLN A 20 3.33 5.34 -10.68
CA GLN A 20 4.30 4.85 -9.70
C GLN A 20 3.78 5.09 -8.29
N SER A 21 4.44 4.52 -7.27
CA SER A 21 3.97 4.65 -5.90
C SER A 21 3.81 6.10 -5.47
N TRP A 22 4.70 6.99 -5.88
CA TRP A 22 4.59 8.42 -5.54
C TRP A 22 3.36 9.10 -6.16
N ASP A 23 2.84 8.61 -7.28
CA ASP A 23 1.58 9.12 -7.83
C ASP A 23 0.41 8.85 -6.89
N PHE A 24 0.40 7.68 -6.24
CA PHE A 24 -0.58 7.35 -5.21
C PHE A 24 -0.43 8.27 -4.00
N TRP A 25 0.81 8.49 -3.54
CA TRP A 25 1.07 9.35 -2.39
C TRP A 25 0.54 10.75 -2.61
N LEU A 26 0.77 11.31 -3.80
CA LEU A 26 0.35 12.67 -4.13
C LEU A 26 -1.16 12.76 -4.38
N THR A 27 -1.72 11.79 -5.10
CA THR A 27 -3.13 11.80 -5.48
C THR A 27 -4.04 11.62 -4.25
N PHE A 28 -3.69 10.68 -3.37
CA PHE A 28 -4.46 10.41 -2.15
C PHE A 28 -4.00 11.24 -0.95
N VAL A 29 -2.94 12.02 -1.08
CA VAL A 29 -2.35 12.83 0.00
C VAL A 29 -2.05 11.95 1.23
N LEU A 30 -1.19 10.96 1.03
CA LEU A 30 -0.89 9.97 2.06
C LEU A 30 0.11 10.51 3.09
N ASN A 31 -0.12 10.17 4.36
CA ASN A 31 0.87 10.39 5.41
C ASN A 31 2.07 9.44 5.19
N PRO A 32 3.21 9.66 5.87
CA PRO A 32 4.41 8.84 5.64
C PRO A 32 4.21 7.34 5.87
N PHE A 33 3.38 6.96 6.84
CA PHE A 33 3.11 5.55 7.14
C PHE A 33 2.27 4.91 6.03
N ASP A 34 1.21 5.59 5.61
CA ASP A 34 0.34 5.10 4.54
C ASP A 34 1.07 5.08 3.20
N ALA A 35 1.97 6.04 2.96
CA ALA A 35 2.82 6.05 1.78
C ALA A 35 3.74 4.82 1.73
N ASP A 36 4.36 4.48 2.86
CA ASP A 36 5.22 3.29 2.95
C ASP A 36 4.39 2.01 2.76
N LEU A 37 3.22 1.93 3.37
CA LEU A 37 2.31 0.79 3.17
C LEU A 37 1.93 0.63 1.70
N CYS A 38 1.55 1.72 1.04
CA CYS A 38 1.20 1.70 -0.37
C CYS A 38 2.34 1.19 -1.24
N LYS A 39 3.55 1.70 -1.02
CA LYS A 39 4.75 1.27 -1.74
C LYS A 39 4.96 -0.24 -1.61
N ARG A 40 4.86 -0.77 -0.39
CA ARG A 40 5.09 -2.20 -0.15
C ARG A 40 4.00 -3.07 -0.79
N ILE A 41 2.76 -2.62 -0.76
CA ILE A 41 1.67 -3.35 -1.41
C ILE A 41 1.90 -3.43 -2.93
N LEU A 42 2.35 -2.34 -3.53
CA LEU A 42 2.58 -2.27 -4.98
C LEU A 42 3.82 -3.02 -5.45
N ARG A 43 4.71 -3.42 -4.54
CA ARG A 43 5.92 -4.18 -4.86
C ARG A 43 5.58 -5.66 -5.03
N THR A 44 5.08 -6.04 -6.20
CA THR A 44 4.64 -7.42 -6.45
C THR A 44 5.69 -8.28 -7.14
N LYS A 45 6.89 -7.75 -7.37
CA LYS A 45 7.82 -8.25 -8.36
C LYS A 45 8.66 -9.47 -7.94
N ALA A 46 9.04 -9.55 -6.68
CA ALA A 46 9.94 -10.60 -6.20
C ALA A 46 9.21 -11.48 -5.19
N THR A 47 9.00 -12.74 -5.53
CA THR A 47 8.28 -13.67 -4.66
C THR A 47 9.02 -13.95 -3.36
N ASP A 48 10.36 -13.93 -3.40
CA ASP A 48 11.20 -14.18 -2.22
C ASP A 48 11.15 -13.02 -1.20
N THR A 49 10.87 -11.80 -1.65
CA THR A 49 10.74 -10.65 -0.76
C THR A 49 9.30 -10.42 -0.32
N ARG A 50 8.33 -11.12 -0.91
CA ARG A 50 6.90 -10.85 -0.65
C ARG A 50 6.51 -11.20 0.78
N LEU A 51 7.06 -12.27 1.34
CA LEU A 51 6.84 -12.61 2.75
C LEU A 51 7.27 -11.45 3.65
N LEU A 52 8.45 -10.90 3.40
CA LEU A 52 8.97 -9.77 4.18
C LEU A 52 8.08 -8.53 4.02
N ASP A 53 7.57 -8.28 2.82
CA ASP A 53 6.65 -7.16 2.59
C ASP A 53 5.39 -7.29 3.44
N TYR A 54 4.75 -8.46 3.46
CA TYR A 54 3.56 -8.66 4.28
C TYR A 54 3.85 -8.54 5.78
N GLN A 55 5.01 -9.03 6.22
CA GLN A 55 5.42 -8.89 7.62
C GLN A 55 5.60 -7.41 8.00
N LYS A 56 6.21 -6.62 7.12
CA LYS A 56 6.41 -5.19 7.35
C LYS A 56 5.10 -4.41 7.26
N ILE A 57 4.22 -4.74 6.32
CA ILE A 57 2.90 -4.13 6.23
C ILE A 57 2.14 -4.35 7.55
N LYS A 58 2.14 -5.59 8.05
CA LYS A 58 1.49 -5.91 9.32
C LYS A 58 2.09 -5.10 10.46
N HIS A 59 3.41 -4.99 10.51
CA HIS A 59 4.11 -4.22 11.56
C HIS A 59 3.73 -2.74 11.53
N ILE A 60 3.73 -2.12 10.35
CA ILE A 60 3.37 -0.70 10.21
C ILE A 60 1.91 -0.47 10.58
N CYS A 61 1.01 -1.38 10.20
CA CYS A 61 -0.39 -1.31 10.62
C CYS A 61 -0.50 -1.36 12.16
N GLY A 62 0.31 -2.20 12.81
CA GLY A 62 0.38 -2.26 14.27
C GLY A 62 0.80 -0.93 14.89
N GLU A 63 1.79 -0.27 14.30
CA GLU A 63 2.23 1.04 14.76
C GLU A 63 1.13 2.10 14.60
N ARG A 64 0.40 2.07 13.48
CA ARG A 64 -0.72 2.98 13.28
C ARG A 64 -1.85 2.74 14.29
N LEU A 65 -2.15 1.47 14.57
CA LEU A 65 -3.15 1.12 15.58
C LEU A 65 -2.73 1.62 16.97
N ARG A 66 -1.44 1.49 17.30
CA ARG A 66 -0.90 2.03 18.57
C ARG A 66 -1.11 3.54 18.65
N GLN A 67 -0.80 4.28 17.58
CA GLN A 67 -0.98 5.73 17.53
C GLN A 67 -2.45 6.11 17.74
N LEU A 68 -3.37 5.37 17.11
CA LEU A 68 -4.81 5.64 17.22
C LEU A 68 -5.37 5.30 18.61
N GLU A 69 -4.74 4.36 19.34
CA GLU A 69 -5.11 4.08 20.72
C GLU A 69 -4.65 5.19 21.69
N GLU A 70 -3.53 5.85 21.40
CA GLU A 70 -2.97 6.89 22.26
C GLU A 70 -3.72 8.21 22.18
N GLY A 71 -4.48 8.44 21.11
CA GLY A 71 -5.22 9.70 20.97
C GLY A 71 -5.76 9.89 19.56
N PRO A 72 -6.27 11.10 19.26
CA PRO A 72 -6.77 11.41 17.92
C PRO A 72 -5.68 11.26 16.87
N ASP A 73 -6.07 10.85 15.69
CA ASP A 73 -5.14 10.73 14.57
C ASP A 73 -4.58 12.10 14.22
N LYS A 74 -3.25 12.20 14.22
CA LYS A 74 -2.54 13.44 13.87
C LYS A 74 -2.52 13.69 12.37
N TRP A 75 -2.86 12.67 11.59
CA TRP A 75 -2.80 12.71 10.15
C TRP A 75 -4.20 12.82 9.57
N VAL A 76 -4.33 13.56 8.48
CA VAL A 76 -5.57 13.56 7.70
C VAL A 76 -5.70 12.19 7.04
N SER A 77 -6.91 11.62 7.03
CA SER A 77 -7.19 10.39 6.29
C SER A 77 -6.91 10.58 4.80
N PRO A 78 -6.65 9.51 4.05
CA PRO A 78 -6.46 9.66 2.62
C PRO A 78 -7.56 10.50 2.00
N LYS A 79 -7.17 11.39 1.08
CA LYS A 79 -8.12 12.19 0.32
C LYS A 79 -8.97 11.26 -0.55
N TYR A 80 -10.27 11.50 -0.63
CA TYR A 80 -11.14 10.72 -1.51
C TYR A 80 -10.78 10.96 -2.99
N VAL A 81 -10.65 9.86 -3.70
CA VAL A 81 -10.38 9.84 -5.14
C VAL A 81 -11.40 8.92 -5.78
N GLU A 82 -11.98 9.34 -6.90
CA GLU A 82 -12.97 8.53 -7.62
C GLU A 82 -12.43 7.12 -7.88
N LYS A 83 -13.26 6.11 -7.62
CA LYS A 83 -12.87 4.71 -7.80
C LYS A 83 -12.41 4.40 -9.21
N SER A 84 -13.02 5.03 -10.22
CA SER A 84 -12.61 4.83 -11.61
C SER A 84 -11.17 5.28 -11.84
N HIS A 85 -10.74 6.35 -11.19
CA HIS A 85 -9.36 6.81 -11.29
C HIS A 85 -8.41 5.86 -10.58
N PHE A 86 -8.78 5.39 -9.39
CA PHE A 86 -8.00 4.38 -8.68
C PHE A 86 -7.84 3.10 -9.52
N GLU A 87 -8.92 2.61 -10.12
CA GLU A 87 -8.85 1.41 -10.97
C GLU A 87 -7.91 1.64 -12.17
N GLU A 88 -7.91 2.84 -12.75
CA GLU A 88 -6.97 3.19 -13.80
C GLU A 88 -5.52 3.16 -13.28
N MET A 89 -5.30 3.68 -12.08
CA MET A 89 -3.95 3.76 -11.50
C MET A 89 -3.34 2.38 -11.26
N ILE A 90 -4.14 1.37 -10.92
CA ILE A 90 -3.65 0.01 -10.65
C ILE A 90 -3.73 -0.93 -11.84
N LEU A 91 -4.18 -0.45 -12.99
CA LEU A 91 -4.54 -1.29 -14.13
C LEU A 91 -3.38 -2.18 -14.63
N ASP A 92 -2.16 -1.65 -14.66
CA ASP A 92 -1.00 -2.39 -15.14
C ASP A 92 -0.18 -3.06 -14.04
N TYR A 93 -0.65 -2.98 -12.78
CA TYR A 93 -0.03 -3.74 -11.69
C TYR A 93 -0.60 -5.15 -11.66
N SER A 94 0.28 -6.14 -11.44
CA SER A 94 -0.12 -7.55 -11.32
C SER A 94 -0.52 -7.85 -9.88
N LEU A 95 -1.60 -7.23 -9.42
CA LEU A 95 -2.06 -7.37 -8.04
C LEU A 95 -2.89 -8.63 -7.87
N LEU A 96 -2.61 -9.39 -6.81
CA LEU A 96 -3.51 -10.42 -6.33
C LEU A 96 -4.75 -9.74 -5.73
N GLU A 97 -5.85 -10.49 -5.63
CA GLU A 97 -7.06 -9.96 -5.01
C GLU A 97 -6.79 -9.48 -3.58
N ASP A 98 -5.98 -10.22 -2.82
CA ASP A 98 -5.62 -9.81 -1.46
C ASP A 98 -4.85 -8.48 -1.45
N ASP A 99 -3.95 -8.26 -2.41
CA ASP A 99 -3.21 -7.01 -2.51
C ASP A 99 -4.12 -5.84 -2.86
N LYS A 100 -5.08 -6.07 -3.74
CA LYS A 100 -6.07 -5.06 -4.08
C LYS A 100 -6.92 -4.71 -2.86
N GLN A 101 -7.32 -5.70 -2.07
CA GLN A 101 -8.06 -5.47 -0.83
C GLN A 101 -7.23 -4.69 0.18
N LEU A 102 -5.92 -4.94 0.28
CA LEU A 102 -5.03 -4.14 1.12
C LEU A 102 -5.09 -2.66 0.71
N LEU A 103 -5.00 -2.38 -0.60
CA LEU A 103 -5.08 -1.01 -1.10
C LEU A 103 -6.45 -0.38 -0.84
N GLU A 104 -7.53 -1.12 -1.05
CA GLU A 104 -8.87 -0.61 -0.82
C GLU A 104 -9.11 -0.26 0.64
N ASN A 105 -8.65 -1.11 1.56
CA ASN A 105 -8.71 -0.78 2.99
C ASN A 105 -7.88 0.46 3.32
N LEU A 106 -6.65 0.51 2.82
CA LEU A 106 -5.74 1.62 3.08
C LEU A 106 -6.28 2.95 2.56
N LEU A 107 -6.83 2.97 1.35
CA LEU A 107 -7.14 4.20 0.63
C LEU A 107 -8.61 4.62 0.76
N TYR A 108 -9.53 3.69 1.05
CA TYR A 108 -10.98 3.98 0.99
C TYR A 108 -11.75 3.72 2.27
N LEU A 109 -11.26 2.88 3.18
CA LEU A 109 -12.01 2.61 4.41
C LEU A 109 -11.79 3.75 5.39
N GLN A 110 -12.86 4.53 5.66
CA GLN A 110 -12.77 5.73 6.49
C GLN A 110 -12.47 5.42 7.96
N ASN A 111 -13.00 4.32 8.48
CA ASN A 111 -12.65 3.88 9.83
C ASN A 111 -11.22 3.36 9.84
N ARG A 112 -10.29 4.21 10.28
CA ARG A 112 -8.85 3.91 10.17
C ARG A 112 -8.43 2.72 11.03
N LYS A 113 -8.99 2.57 12.24
CA LYS A 113 -8.70 1.39 13.07
C LYS A 113 -9.13 0.11 12.37
N GLU A 114 -10.34 0.10 11.83
CA GLU A 114 -10.84 -1.05 11.09
C GLU A 114 -9.99 -1.34 9.85
N ALA A 115 -9.58 -0.31 9.11
CA ALA A 115 -8.74 -0.45 7.94
C ALA A 115 -7.44 -1.18 8.28
N TYR A 116 -6.72 -0.72 9.30
CA TYR A 116 -5.44 -1.34 9.67
C TYR A 116 -5.62 -2.75 10.24
N LYS A 117 -6.71 -3.01 10.99
CA LYS A 117 -7.00 -4.36 11.47
C LYS A 117 -7.30 -5.33 10.32
N ASN A 118 -8.09 -4.87 9.35
CA ASN A 118 -8.38 -5.69 8.15
C ASN A 118 -7.09 -5.98 7.38
N MET A 119 -6.23 -5.00 7.24
CA MET A 119 -4.94 -5.17 6.56
C MET A 119 -4.07 -6.20 7.28
N GLN A 120 -4.01 -6.16 8.61
CA GLN A 120 -3.27 -7.17 9.39
C GLN A 120 -3.82 -8.57 9.16
N ASN A 121 -5.14 -8.72 9.12
CA ASN A 121 -5.77 -10.02 8.88
C ASN A 121 -5.43 -10.56 7.48
N ILE A 122 -5.44 -9.70 6.47
CA ILE A 122 -5.05 -10.09 5.11
C ILE A 122 -3.59 -10.51 5.09
N CYS A 123 -2.72 -9.75 5.76
CA CYS A 123 -1.29 -10.09 5.84
C CYS A 123 -1.07 -11.43 6.56
N ASP A 124 -1.79 -11.70 7.66
CA ASP A 124 -1.70 -12.98 8.36
C ASP A 124 -2.04 -14.14 7.44
N LYS A 125 -3.09 -14.01 6.65
CA LYS A 125 -3.50 -15.02 5.68
C LYS A 125 -2.40 -15.25 4.63
N ARG A 126 -1.84 -14.19 4.08
CA ARG A 126 -0.79 -14.28 3.08
C ARG A 126 0.52 -14.84 3.65
N ILE A 127 0.87 -14.44 4.86
CA ILE A 127 2.06 -14.96 5.56
C ILE A 127 1.91 -16.47 5.77
N ALA A 128 0.76 -16.91 6.27
CA ALA A 128 0.50 -18.33 6.49
C ALA A 128 0.61 -19.13 5.20
N TYR A 129 0.06 -18.60 4.11
CA TYR A 129 0.15 -19.23 2.80
C TYR A 129 1.60 -19.36 2.32
N LEU A 130 2.40 -18.30 2.46
CA LEU A 130 3.79 -18.29 2.00
C LEU A 130 4.70 -19.17 2.85
N LEU A 131 4.35 -19.43 4.11
CA LEU A 131 5.11 -20.30 5.00
C LEU A 131 4.69 -21.77 4.95
N SER A 132 3.58 -22.07 4.28
CA SER A 132 3.06 -23.45 4.18
C SER A 132 3.85 -24.32 3.20
#